data_28ff5a1a4cf6d37509934418d4ec223e
#
_entry.id   28ff5a1a4cf6d37509934418d4ec223e
#
_cell.length_a   1.000
_cell.length_b   1.000
_cell.length_c   1.000
_cell.angle_alpha   90.00
_cell.angle_beta   90.00
_cell.angle_gamma   90.00
#
_symmetry.space_group_name_H-M   'P 1'
#
loop_
_entity.id
_entity.type
_entity.pdbx_description
1 polymer ?
#
loop_
_entity_poly.entity_id
_entity_poly.type
_entity_poly.pdbx_seq_one_letter_code
_entity_poly.pdbx_strand_id
1 'polypeptide(L)'
;MSIGYLALTQAKPALEAQHGAWRSWYHYFPWEDWRKGRPEILDSSIEPRLKEWAARPPQRPTPAHPVSRQERVRICFGFDGAAWDEEKVLDRFELLYEAGLVEEASRDGREAARLWSDRPRLGAPMRFDHRRVLATAIGRVRAKIKYRPVIFELMPDEFTLFELQRTVEAILGPHLHKQNFRRLVEGAGLVEPTGEVKMRTGGRPAKLYRFRREVLLERPAPGVRVKPGKI
;
A
#
# COMPACT_ATOMS: atom_id res chain seq x y z
N MET A 1 -3.78 -7.32 23.85
CA MET A 1 -4.43 -7.55 22.54
C MET A 1 -4.84 -6.18 22.00
N SER A 2 -4.35 -5.79 20.82
CA SER A 2 -4.71 -4.51 20.20
C SER A 2 -5.80 -4.73 19.15
N ILE A 3 -6.82 -3.88 19.14
CA ILE A 3 -7.90 -3.90 18.16
C ILE A 3 -7.81 -2.62 17.34
N GLY A 4 -7.70 -2.77 16.02
CA GLY A 4 -7.67 -1.66 15.08
C GLY A 4 -8.96 -1.61 14.26
N TYR A 5 -9.52 -0.41 14.10
CA TYR A 5 -10.63 -0.15 13.18
C TYR A 5 -10.13 0.63 11.97
N LEU A 6 -10.60 0.27 10.79
CA LEU A 6 -10.34 0.96 9.56
C LEU A 6 -11.63 1.59 9.06
N ALA A 7 -11.66 2.91 8.96
CA ALA A 7 -12.74 3.67 8.33
C ALA A 7 -12.21 4.43 7.12
N LEU A 8 -13.01 4.50 6.06
CA LEU A 8 -12.77 5.32 4.89
C LEU A 8 -13.71 6.52 4.95
N THR A 9 -13.19 7.73 4.77
CA THR A 9 -13.97 8.96 4.87
C THR A 9 -13.46 10.02 3.91
N GLN A 10 -14.36 10.80 3.35
CA GLN A 10 -14.06 12.02 2.61
C GLN A 10 -13.82 13.23 3.54
N ALA A 11 -14.23 13.11 4.79
CA ALA A 11 -14.10 14.20 5.73
C ALA A 11 -12.63 14.62 5.84
N LYS A 12 -12.33 15.87 5.56
CA LYS A 12 -11.17 16.55 6.11
C LYS A 12 -11.54 16.87 7.54
N PRO A 13 -11.20 16.08 8.53
CA PRO A 13 -11.47 16.48 9.89
C PRO A 13 -10.73 17.78 10.07
N ALA A 14 -11.42 18.81 10.53
CA ALA A 14 -10.78 19.93 11.15
C ALA A 14 -10.04 19.38 12.38
N LEU A 15 -8.81 18.95 12.19
CA LEU A 15 -7.93 18.51 13.26
C LEU A 15 -7.36 19.74 13.96
N GLU A 16 -8.22 20.49 14.58
CA GLU A 16 -7.90 21.28 15.77
C GLU A 16 -7.86 20.39 17.03
N ALA A 17 -7.79 19.09 16.86
CA ALA A 17 -7.59 18.20 17.99
C ALA A 17 -6.17 18.42 18.53
N GLN A 18 -6.06 18.88 19.73
CA GLN A 18 -4.84 19.17 20.51
C GLN A 18 -3.84 18.00 20.57
N HIS A 19 -4.15 16.83 19.99
CA HIS A 19 -3.36 15.58 20.13
C HIS A 19 -3.28 14.71 18.87
N GLY A 20 -3.62 15.22 17.68
CA GLY A 20 -3.56 14.42 16.47
C GLY A 20 -3.04 15.16 15.24
N ALA A 21 -2.37 14.46 14.32
CA ALA A 21 -1.96 15.00 13.04
C ALA A 21 -2.23 13.97 11.92
N TRP A 22 -2.69 14.47 10.77
CA TRP A 22 -2.76 13.64 9.57
C TRP A 22 -1.36 13.36 9.05
N ARG A 23 -1.05 12.09 8.84
CA ARG A 23 0.19 11.64 8.24
C ARG A 23 -0.09 10.67 7.11
N SER A 24 0.65 10.79 6.02
CA SER A 24 0.64 9.76 4.99
C SER A 24 1.15 8.45 5.58
N TRP A 25 0.53 7.34 5.29
CA TRP A 25 1.04 6.03 5.67
C TRP A 25 2.41 5.72 5.07
N TYR A 26 2.76 6.33 3.92
CA TYR A 26 4.09 6.24 3.32
C TYR A 26 5.21 6.87 4.19
N HIS A 27 4.84 7.73 5.13
CA HIS A 27 5.79 8.20 6.16
C HIS A 27 6.28 7.04 7.04
N TYR A 28 5.45 6.05 7.26
CA TYR A 28 5.77 4.85 8.03
C TYR A 28 6.30 3.71 7.17
N PHE A 29 5.90 3.64 5.90
CA PHE A 29 6.28 2.59 4.94
C PHE A 29 6.79 3.21 3.64
N PRO A 30 7.96 3.85 3.61
CA PRO A 30 8.47 4.54 2.43
C PRO A 30 8.73 3.61 1.24
N TRP A 31 8.99 2.34 1.48
CA TRP A 31 9.16 1.33 0.43
C TRP A 31 7.86 0.91 -0.27
N GLU A 32 6.73 1.33 0.25
CA GLU A 32 5.42 1.08 -0.34
C GLU A 32 4.98 2.17 -1.34
N ASP A 33 5.71 3.29 -1.43
CA ASP A 33 5.36 4.43 -2.27
C ASP A 33 5.97 4.33 -3.67
N TRP A 34 5.27 3.64 -4.55
CA TRP A 34 5.69 3.46 -5.93
C TRP A 34 5.12 4.50 -6.91
N ARG A 35 4.46 5.55 -6.42
CA ARG A 35 3.83 6.58 -7.28
C ARG A 35 4.82 7.34 -8.16
N LYS A 36 6.08 7.37 -7.79
CA LYS A 36 7.19 7.97 -8.56
C LYS A 36 8.13 6.93 -9.19
N GLY A 37 7.69 5.70 -9.29
CA GLY A 37 8.53 4.57 -9.69
C GLY A 37 9.05 3.78 -8.47
N ARG A 38 9.99 2.88 -8.71
CA ARG A 38 10.59 2.04 -7.68
C ARG A 38 11.25 2.90 -6.59
N PRO A 39 10.87 2.74 -5.32
CA PRO A 39 11.48 3.50 -4.23
C PRO A 39 12.98 3.19 -4.09
N GLU A 40 13.82 4.21 -4.13
CA GLU A 40 15.28 4.07 -4.00
C GLU A 40 15.71 3.33 -2.74
N ILE A 41 14.95 3.47 -1.65
CA ILE A 41 15.22 2.80 -0.37
C ILE A 41 15.23 1.27 -0.48
N LEU A 42 14.54 0.71 -1.47
CA LEU A 42 14.57 -0.73 -1.74
C LEU A 42 15.98 -1.17 -2.14
N ASP A 43 16.58 -0.48 -3.10
CA ASP A 43 17.87 -0.83 -3.68
C ASP A 43 19.05 -0.37 -2.82
N SER A 44 18.95 0.83 -2.25
CA SER A 44 20.03 1.43 -1.46
C SER A 44 20.16 0.86 -0.05
N SER A 45 19.08 0.37 0.52
CA SER A 45 19.05 0.04 1.94
C SER A 45 18.45 -1.31 2.28
N ILE A 46 17.32 -1.66 1.70
CA ILE A 46 16.54 -2.85 2.10
C ILE A 46 17.12 -4.11 1.47
N GLU A 47 17.24 -4.14 0.15
CA GLU A 47 17.68 -5.34 -0.58
C GLU A 47 19.05 -5.85 -0.14
N PRO A 48 20.12 -5.02 -0.05
CA PRO A 48 21.42 -5.49 0.38
C PRO A 48 21.41 -6.11 1.77
N ARG A 49 20.72 -5.46 2.72
CA ARG A 49 20.66 -5.91 4.11
C ARG A 49 19.79 -7.17 4.29
N LEU A 50 18.69 -7.28 3.55
CA LEU A 50 17.87 -8.49 3.60
C LEU A 50 18.59 -9.69 2.94
N LYS A 51 19.33 -9.49 1.86
CA LYS A 51 20.15 -10.53 1.24
C LYS A 51 21.27 -10.99 2.20
N GLU A 52 21.94 -10.04 2.86
CA GLU A 52 22.96 -10.35 3.88
C GLU A 52 22.34 -11.12 5.05
N TRP A 53 21.22 -10.65 5.61
CA TRP A 53 20.53 -11.34 6.70
C TRP A 53 20.08 -12.75 6.29
N ALA A 54 19.53 -12.90 5.10
CA ALA A 54 19.01 -14.17 4.62
C ALA A 54 20.11 -15.22 4.37
N ALA A 55 21.33 -14.77 4.05
CA ALA A 55 22.50 -15.64 3.87
C ALA A 55 23.10 -16.14 5.20
N ARG A 56 22.81 -15.49 6.33
CA ARG A 56 23.32 -15.88 7.64
C ARG A 56 22.56 -17.09 8.19
N PRO A 57 23.24 -18.05 8.84
CA PRO A 57 22.55 -19.11 9.54
C PRO A 57 21.66 -18.55 10.65
N PRO A 58 20.51 -19.19 10.93
CA PRO A 58 19.64 -18.75 12.04
C PRO A 58 20.40 -18.90 13.36
N GLN A 59 20.36 -17.88 14.21
CA GLN A 59 21.04 -17.84 15.51
C GLN A 59 20.43 -18.82 16.52
N ARG A 60 19.17 -19.21 16.31
CA ARG A 60 18.49 -20.25 17.11
C ARG A 60 17.78 -21.24 16.17
N PRO A 61 17.64 -22.49 16.59
CA PRO A 61 16.77 -23.43 15.89
C PRO A 61 15.36 -22.84 15.86
N THR A 62 14.95 -22.34 14.70
CA THR A 62 13.55 -21.96 14.46
C THR A 62 12.85 -23.15 13.82
N PRO A 63 11.55 -23.38 14.13
CA PRO A 63 10.78 -24.35 13.39
C PRO A 63 11.01 -24.14 11.89
N ALA A 64 11.31 -25.20 11.16
CA ALA A 64 11.60 -25.12 9.73
C ALA A 64 10.42 -24.45 9.02
N HIS A 65 10.62 -23.22 8.55
CA HIS A 65 9.67 -22.60 7.66
C HIS A 65 9.76 -23.32 6.31
N PRO A 66 8.64 -23.69 5.69
CA PRO A 66 8.64 -24.45 4.43
C PRO A 66 9.34 -23.70 3.28
N VAL A 67 9.51 -22.40 3.41
CA VAL A 67 10.17 -21.53 2.43
C VAL A 67 11.40 -20.88 3.07
N SER A 68 12.54 -20.91 2.37
CA SER A 68 13.80 -20.33 2.85
C SER A 68 13.68 -18.81 3.08
N ARG A 69 14.59 -18.23 3.89
CA ARG A 69 14.66 -16.77 4.08
C ARG A 69 14.88 -16.04 2.76
N GLN A 70 15.77 -16.55 1.90
CA GLN A 70 16.06 -15.98 0.58
C GLN A 70 14.80 -15.93 -0.28
N GLU A 71 14.06 -17.01 -0.34
CA GLU A 71 12.84 -17.08 -1.14
C GLU A 71 11.72 -16.20 -0.57
N ARG A 72 11.58 -16.13 0.75
CA ARG A 72 10.64 -15.20 1.40
C ARG A 72 10.97 -13.75 1.06
N VAL A 73 12.24 -13.35 1.13
CA VAL A 73 12.72 -12.02 0.74
C VAL A 73 12.40 -11.74 -0.72
N ARG A 74 12.74 -12.68 -1.62
CA ARG A 74 12.49 -12.57 -3.07
C ARG A 74 11.00 -12.34 -3.36
N ILE A 75 10.12 -13.17 -2.81
CA ILE A 75 8.67 -13.12 -3.08
C ILE A 75 8.01 -11.89 -2.43
N CYS A 76 8.39 -11.52 -1.22
CA CYS A 76 7.74 -10.42 -0.52
C CYS A 76 8.10 -9.06 -1.09
N PHE A 77 9.35 -8.88 -1.54
CA PHE A 77 9.85 -7.61 -2.05
C PHE A 77 9.93 -7.53 -3.59
N GLY A 78 9.56 -8.60 -4.29
CA GLY A 78 9.62 -8.61 -5.75
C GLY A 78 11.05 -8.52 -6.29
N PHE A 79 12.05 -9.05 -5.56
CA PHE A 79 13.44 -9.06 -6.00
C PHE A 79 13.70 -10.19 -6.99
N ASP A 80 14.80 -10.08 -7.71
CA ASP A 80 15.30 -11.13 -8.63
C ASP A 80 14.21 -11.63 -9.61
N GLY A 81 13.44 -10.70 -10.19
CA GLY A 81 12.39 -10.98 -11.18
C GLY A 81 11.06 -11.49 -10.63
N ALA A 82 10.89 -11.58 -9.31
CA ALA A 82 9.58 -11.83 -8.71
C ALA A 82 8.68 -10.60 -8.87
N ALA A 83 7.36 -10.82 -9.00
CA ALA A 83 6.41 -9.73 -9.09
C ALA A 83 6.24 -9.03 -7.73
N TRP A 84 6.15 -7.70 -7.74
CA TRP A 84 5.71 -6.95 -6.59
C TRP A 84 4.22 -7.21 -6.35
N ASP A 85 3.88 -7.56 -5.12
CA ASP A 85 2.51 -7.74 -4.67
C ASP A 85 2.17 -6.64 -3.67
N GLU A 86 1.32 -5.70 -4.05
CA GLU A 86 0.93 -4.55 -3.24
C GLU A 86 0.19 -4.93 -1.96
N GLU A 87 -0.36 -6.14 -1.86
CA GLU A 87 -1.09 -6.61 -0.68
C GLU A 87 -0.15 -7.08 0.45
N LYS A 88 1.10 -7.44 0.13
CA LYS A 88 2.09 -7.99 1.08
C LYS A 88 2.74 -6.96 2.02
N VAL A 89 2.00 -5.92 2.42
CA VAL A 89 2.53 -4.85 3.27
C VAL A 89 2.97 -5.38 4.64
N LEU A 90 2.13 -6.22 5.25
CA LEU A 90 2.46 -6.84 6.53
C LEU A 90 3.64 -7.80 6.41
N ASP A 91 3.66 -8.67 5.39
CA ASP A 91 4.73 -9.64 5.19
C ASP A 91 6.09 -8.94 5.05
N ARG A 92 6.15 -7.82 4.30
CA ARG A 92 7.35 -7.00 4.18
C ARG A 92 7.79 -6.40 5.51
N PHE A 93 6.84 -5.84 6.26
CA PHE A 93 7.15 -5.30 7.58
C PHE A 93 7.66 -6.39 8.53
N GLU A 94 7.02 -7.57 8.55
CA GLU A 94 7.46 -8.70 9.39
C GLU A 94 8.87 -9.20 9.02
N LEU A 95 9.20 -9.25 7.73
CA LEU A 95 10.56 -9.60 7.30
C LEU A 95 11.60 -8.58 7.77
N LEU A 96 11.30 -7.29 7.65
CA LEU A 96 12.19 -6.23 8.15
C LEU A 96 12.32 -6.28 9.67
N TYR A 97 11.26 -6.60 10.38
CA TYR A 97 11.26 -6.79 11.82
C TYR A 97 12.06 -8.05 12.22
N GLU A 98 11.85 -9.19 11.54
CA GLU A 98 12.61 -10.43 11.76
C GLU A 98 14.10 -10.22 11.51
N ALA A 99 14.44 -9.47 10.46
CA ALA A 99 15.82 -9.11 10.12
C ALA A 99 16.45 -8.06 11.06
N GLY A 100 15.68 -7.48 11.98
CA GLY A 100 16.18 -6.47 12.91
C GLY A 100 16.40 -5.09 12.30
N LEU A 101 15.83 -4.81 11.13
CA LEU A 101 16.09 -3.59 10.36
C LEU A 101 15.19 -2.41 10.74
N VAL A 102 14.06 -2.66 11.41
CA VAL A 102 13.16 -1.61 11.91
C VAL A 102 13.42 -1.31 13.38
N GLU A 103 13.11 -0.09 13.80
CA GLU A 103 13.37 0.37 15.16
C GLU A 103 12.60 -0.43 16.21
N GLU A 104 11.38 -0.86 15.87
CA GLU A 104 10.55 -1.71 16.73
C GLU A 104 11.29 -3.00 17.12
N ALA A 105 12.01 -3.61 16.19
CA ALA A 105 12.76 -4.83 16.48
C ALA A 105 13.89 -4.59 17.53
N SER A 106 14.52 -3.42 17.46
CA SER A 106 15.54 -3.05 18.45
C SER A 106 14.93 -2.79 19.84
N ARG A 107 13.85 -2.02 19.86
CA ARG A 107 13.13 -1.68 21.09
C ARG A 107 12.60 -2.95 21.80
N ASP A 108 12.16 -3.93 21.01
CA ASP A 108 11.66 -5.19 21.52
C ASP A 108 12.76 -6.20 21.83
N GLY A 109 14.05 -5.80 21.76
CA GLY A 109 15.21 -6.61 22.10
C GLY A 109 15.48 -7.78 21.16
N ARG A 110 15.02 -7.72 19.89
CA ARG A 110 15.29 -8.76 18.91
C ARG A 110 16.78 -8.91 18.67
N GLU A 111 17.28 -10.13 18.76
CA GLU A 111 18.72 -10.44 18.63
C GLU A 111 19.26 -10.01 17.26
N ALA A 112 18.47 -10.21 16.18
CA ALA A 112 18.84 -9.78 14.84
C ALA A 112 19.10 -8.26 14.73
N ALA A 113 18.50 -7.43 15.59
CA ALA A 113 18.73 -6.00 15.58
C ALA A 113 20.16 -5.61 15.98
N ARG A 114 20.87 -6.48 16.72
CA ARG A 114 22.28 -6.30 17.13
C ARG A 114 23.28 -6.53 15.99
N LEU A 115 22.81 -7.11 14.88
CA LEU A 115 23.67 -7.33 13.70
C LEU A 115 24.02 -6.03 12.96
N TRP A 116 23.26 -4.96 13.21
CA TRP A 116 23.33 -3.71 12.47
C TRP A 116 23.89 -2.59 13.34
N SER A 117 25.17 -2.25 13.15
CA SER A 117 25.79 -1.07 13.77
C SER A 117 25.27 0.23 13.15
N ASP A 118 25.00 0.22 11.84
CA ASP A 118 24.39 1.32 11.09
C ASP A 118 23.04 0.87 10.54
N ARG A 119 21.98 1.12 11.33
CA ARG A 119 20.62 0.75 10.93
C ARG A 119 20.01 1.82 10.03
N PRO A 120 19.46 1.43 8.86
CA PRO A 120 18.82 2.39 7.97
C PRO A 120 17.52 2.92 8.59
N ARG A 121 17.20 4.19 8.28
CA ARG A 121 15.90 4.77 8.66
C ARG A 121 14.82 4.28 7.72
N LEU A 122 14.14 3.22 8.10
CA LEU A 122 13.04 2.62 7.33
C LEU A 122 11.68 3.15 7.79
N GLY A 123 11.43 4.45 7.51
CA GLY A 123 10.21 5.14 7.93
C GLY A 123 10.16 5.47 9.42
N ALA A 124 9.12 6.18 9.83
CA ALA A 124 8.93 6.52 11.23
C ALA A 124 8.45 5.31 12.05
N PRO A 125 9.01 5.08 13.23
CA PRO A 125 8.53 4.02 14.12
C PRO A 125 7.19 4.41 14.77
N MET A 126 6.46 3.40 15.22
CA MET A 126 5.27 3.58 16.03
C MET A 126 5.42 2.88 17.40
N ARG A 127 4.64 3.31 18.38
CA ARG A 127 4.61 2.64 19.69
C ARG A 127 3.91 1.28 19.58
N PHE A 128 4.31 0.36 20.42
CA PHE A 128 3.72 -0.99 20.50
C PHE A 128 3.71 -1.69 19.13
N ASP A 129 2.62 -2.37 18.81
CA ASP A 129 2.34 -3.06 17.56
C ASP A 129 1.57 -2.20 16.51
N HIS A 130 1.44 -0.89 16.75
CA HIS A 130 0.61 -0.02 15.93
C HIS A 130 1.05 0.01 14.46
N ARG A 131 2.36 -0.07 14.18
CA ARG A 131 2.84 -0.13 12.80
C ARG A 131 2.45 -1.43 12.11
N ARG A 132 2.42 -2.54 12.85
CA ARG A 132 1.92 -3.85 12.38
C ARG A 132 0.42 -3.80 12.09
N VAL A 133 -0.35 -3.17 12.97
CA VAL A 133 -1.79 -2.93 12.77
C VAL A 133 -2.02 -2.08 11.52
N LEU A 134 -1.24 -1.01 11.33
CA LEU A 134 -1.33 -0.16 10.15
C LEU A 134 -0.95 -0.91 8.86
N ALA A 135 0.12 -1.72 8.87
CA ALA A 135 0.51 -2.56 7.73
C ALA A 135 -0.63 -3.53 7.33
N THR A 136 -1.26 -4.15 8.32
CA THR A 136 -2.43 -5.01 8.10
C THR A 136 -3.59 -4.25 7.48
N ALA A 137 -3.88 -3.05 7.98
CA ALA A 137 -4.96 -2.20 7.47
C ALA A 137 -4.72 -1.81 6.01
N ILE A 138 -3.49 -1.39 5.65
CA ILE A 138 -3.13 -1.03 4.28
C ILE A 138 -3.31 -2.24 3.34
N GLY A 139 -2.76 -3.40 3.69
CA GLY A 139 -2.90 -4.62 2.89
C GLY A 139 -4.37 -4.99 2.66
N ARG A 140 -5.20 -4.90 3.70
CA ARG A 140 -6.65 -5.16 3.60
C ARG A 140 -7.38 -4.17 2.69
N VAL A 141 -7.05 -2.87 2.73
CA VAL A 141 -7.66 -1.88 1.83
C VAL A 141 -7.24 -2.16 0.39
N ARG A 142 -5.95 -2.40 0.15
CA ARG A 142 -5.40 -2.72 -1.17
C ARG A 142 -6.06 -3.95 -1.77
N ALA A 143 -6.22 -5.02 -1.00
CA ALA A 143 -6.96 -6.20 -1.42
C ALA A 143 -8.44 -5.85 -1.70
N LYS A 144 -9.09 -5.12 -0.79
CA LYS A 144 -10.52 -4.85 -0.85
C LYS A 144 -10.93 -4.04 -2.09
N ILE A 145 -10.11 -3.09 -2.53
CA ILE A 145 -10.36 -2.29 -3.74
C ILE A 145 -10.55 -3.18 -4.98
N LYS A 146 -9.89 -4.32 -5.07
CA LYS A 146 -9.94 -5.22 -6.24
C LYS A 146 -11.30 -5.91 -6.41
N TYR A 147 -12.03 -6.11 -5.33
CA TYR A 147 -13.31 -6.86 -5.36
C TYR A 147 -14.49 -6.14 -4.71
N ARG A 148 -14.27 -4.99 -4.08
CA ARG A 148 -15.32 -4.15 -3.50
C ARG A 148 -15.17 -2.71 -3.99
N PRO A 149 -16.25 -1.98 -4.20
CA PRO A 149 -16.22 -0.61 -4.71
C PRO A 149 -15.90 0.42 -3.61
N VAL A 150 -15.12 0.03 -2.59
CA VAL A 150 -14.80 0.86 -1.42
C VAL A 150 -14.05 2.15 -1.76
N ILE A 151 -13.45 2.21 -2.95
CA ILE A 151 -12.78 3.41 -3.43
C ILE A 151 -13.74 4.59 -3.59
N PHE A 152 -15.01 4.31 -3.94
CA PHE A 152 -16.01 5.35 -4.18
C PHE A 152 -16.49 5.99 -2.88
N GLU A 153 -16.28 5.37 -1.72
CA GLU A 153 -16.49 5.99 -0.40
C GLU A 153 -15.54 7.19 -0.16
N LEU A 154 -14.41 7.22 -0.87
CA LEU A 154 -13.42 8.30 -0.81
C LEU A 154 -13.62 9.36 -1.89
N MET A 155 -14.53 9.13 -2.83
CA MET A 155 -14.78 10.05 -3.94
C MET A 155 -15.97 10.95 -3.65
N PRO A 156 -15.96 12.21 -4.12
CA PRO A 156 -17.17 13.01 -4.15
C PRO A 156 -18.24 12.35 -5.05
N ASP A 157 -19.49 12.79 -4.96
CA ASP A 157 -20.58 12.23 -5.77
C ASP A 157 -20.30 12.32 -7.27
N GLU A 158 -19.64 13.41 -7.68
CA GLU A 158 -19.17 13.62 -9.05
C GLU A 158 -17.66 13.83 -9.08
N PHE A 159 -16.99 13.12 -9.97
CA PHE A 159 -15.53 13.13 -10.09
C PHE A 159 -15.08 12.91 -11.53
N THR A 160 -13.85 13.30 -11.83
CA THR A 160 -13.18 12.95 -13.08
C THR A 160 -12.49 11.59 -12.95
N LEU A 161 -12.31 10.86 -14.07
CA LEU A 161 -11.55 9.61 -14.05
C LEU A 161 -10.10 9.81 -13.62
N PHE A 162 -9.56 11.01 -13.80
CA PHE A 162 -8.22 11.35 -13.31
C PHE A 162 -8.17 11.44 -11.79
N GLU A 163 -9.16 12.06 -11.15
CA GLU A 163 -9.27 12.10 -9.68
C GLU A 163 -9.42 10.69 -9.11
N LEU A 164 -10.27 9.87 -9.71
CA LEU A 164 -10.42 8.47 -9.31
C LEU A 164 -9.09 7.70 -9.45
N GLN A 165 -8.38 7.84 -10.58
CA GLN A 165 -7.07 7.22 -10.79
C GLN A 165 -6.08 7.64 -9.70
N ARG A 166 -5.98 8.94 -9.41
CA ARG A 166 -5.10 9.47 -8.37
C ARG A 166 -5.40 8.91 -6.98
N THR A 167 -6.68 8.74 -6.66
CA THR A 167 -7.11 8.14 -5.39
C THR A 167 -6.72 6.67 -5.31
N VAL A 168 -6.92 5.91 -6.39
CA VAL A 168 -6.50 4.50 -6.48
C VAL A 168 -4.97 4.37 -6.36
N GLU A 169 -4.20 5.19 -7.08
CA GLU A 169 -2.73 5.22 -7.01
C GLU A 169 -2.23 5.58 -5.60
N ALA A 170 -2.91 6.52 -4.92
CA ALA A 170 -2.56 6.91 -3.56
C ALA A 170 -2.69 5.75 -2.57
N ILE A 171 -3.56 4.78 -2.85
CA ILE A 171 -3.78 3.61 -1.99
C ILE A 171 -2.90 2.44 -2.40
N LEU A 172 -2.86 2.11 -3.70
CA LEU A 172 -2.13 0.94 -4.19
C LEU A 172 -0.60 1.12 -4.14
N GLY A 173 -0.12 2.35 -4.34
CA GLY A 173 1.31 2.68 -4.43
C GLY A 173 1.79 2.86 -5.87
N PRO A 174 1.68 1.87 -6.77
CA PRO A 174 2.16 2.00 -8.13
C PRO A 174 1.36 3.00 -8.97
N HIS A 175 2.07 3.66 -9.91
CA HIS A 175 1.45 4.48 -10.94
C HIS A 175 0.71 3.63 -11.97
N LEU A 176 -0.48 4.08 -12.37
CA LEU A 176 -1.33 3.37 -13.31
C LEU A 176 -1.32 4.02 -14.69
N HIS A 177 -1.21 3.23 -15.74
CA HIS A 177 -1.28 3.78 -17.09
C HIS A 177 -2.71 4.30 -17.37
N LYS A 178 -2.80 5.60 -17.68
CA LYS A 178 -4.06 6.36 -17.82
C LYS A 178 -5.09 5.68 -18.72
N GLN A 179 -4.68 5.23 -19.92
CA GLN A 179 -5.61 4.61 -20.88
C GLN A 179 -6.10 3.25 -20.39
N ASN A 180 -5.21 2.44 -19.79
CA ASN A 180 -5.58 1.14 -19.26
C ASN A 180 -6.55 1.28 -18.08
N PHE A 181 -6.31 2.25 -17.20
CA PHE A 181 -7.19 2.54 -16.08
C PHE A 181 -8.59 2.97 -16.57
N ARG A 182 -8.67 3.92 -17.52
CA ARG A 182 -9.95 4.34 -18.11
C ARG A 182 -10.71 3.17 -18.69
N ARG A 183 -10.07 2.40 -19.59
CA ARG A 183 -10.69 1.24 -20.22
C ARG A 183 -11.21 0.23 -19.20
N LEU A 184 -10.46 0.01 -18.12
CA LEU A 184 -10.86 -0.91 -17.07
C LEU A 184 -12.09 -0.41 -16.31
N VAL A 185 -12.13 0.85 -15.90
CA VAL A 185 -13.21 1.40 -15.07
C VAL A 185 -14.49 1.56 -15.90
N GLU A 186 -14.38 2.08 -17.14
CA GLU A 186 -15.52 2.22 -18.08
C GLU A 186 -16.03 0.83 -18.52
N GLY A 187 -15.14 -0.07 -18.91
CA GLY A 187 -15.50 -1.43 -19.34
C GLY A 187 -16.06 -2.30 -18.22
N ALA A 188 -15.69 -2.03 -16.97
CA ALA A 188 -16.30 -2.68 -15.82
C ALA A 188 -17.68 -2.11 -15.45
N GLY A 189 -18.13 -1.02 -16.09
CA GLY A 189 -19.43 -0.40 -15.82
C GLY A 189 -19.56 0.10 -14.37
N LEU A 190 -18.44 0.47 -13.74
CA LEU A 190 -18.44 0.97 -12.36
C LEU A 190 -18.87 2.43 -12.27
N VAL A 191 -18.74 3.16 -13.35
CA VAL A 191 -19.05 4.58 -13.44
C VAL A 191 -19.92 4.90 -14.65
N GLU A 192 -20.70 5.95 -14.54
CA GLU A 192 -21.48 6.50 -15.66
C GLU A 192 -21.22 8.00 -15.80
N PRO A 193 -21.21 8.54 -17.05
CA PRO A 193 -21.06 9.97 -17.27
C PRO A 193 -22.29 10.72 -16.78
N THR A 194 -22.08 11.88 -16.13
CA THR A 194 -23.17 12.75 -15.69
C THR A 194 -23.72 13.66 -16.81
N GLY A 195 -22.97 13.76 -17.91
CA GLY A 195 -23.23 14.75 -18.98
C GLY A 195 -22.52 16.07 -18.76
N GLU A 196 -21.99 16.32 -17.57
CA GLU A 196 -21.31 17.55 -17.19
C GLU A 196 -19.80 17.48 -17.40
N VAL A 197 -19.15 18.65 -17.41
CA VAL A 197 -17.72 18.81 -17.57
C VAL A 197 -17.14 19.74 -16.49
N LYS A 198 -15.99 19.37 -15.94
CA LYS A 198 -15.21 20.19 -15.03
C LYS A 198 -14.29 21.12 -15.82
N MET A 199 -14.55 22.42 -15.77
CA MET A 199 -13.83 23.43 -16.57
C MET A 199 -12.44 23.79 -16.00
N ARG A 200 -12.25 23.74 -14.69
CA ARG A 200 -10.98 24.13 -14.02
C ARG A 200 -10.06 22.93 -13.75
N THR A 201 -9.49 22.36 -14.81
CA THR A 201 -8.61 21.17 -14.70
C THR A 201 -7.13 21.48 -15.02
N GLY A 202 -6.78 22.76 -15.30
CA GLY A 202 -5.43 23.13 -15.77
C GLY A 202 -5.14 22.69 -17.20
N GLY A 203 -6.16 22.25 -17.95
CA GLY A 203 -6.07 21.80 -19.34
C GLY A 203 -7.43 21.69 -20.00
N ARG A 204 -7.60 20.73 -20.94
CA ARG A 204 -8.89 20.48 -21.60
C ARG A 204 -9.97 20.11 -20.56
N PRO A 205 -11.22 20.61 -20.73
CA PRO A 205 -12.35 20.23 -19.87
C PRO A 205 -12.47 18.70 -19.71
N ALA A 206 -12.66 18.26 -18.49
CA ALA A 206 -12.76 16.84 -18.17
C ALA A 206 -14.20 16.42 -17.91
N LYS A 207 -14.65 15.31 -18.51
CA LYS A 207 -15.97 14.75 -18.24
C LYS A 207 -16.11 14.36 -16.78
N LEU A 208 -17.27 14.66 -16.20
CA LEU A 208 -17.64 14.20 -14.87
C LEU A 208 -18.37 12.84 -14.95
N TYR A 209 -18.13 12.03 -13.95
CA TYR A 209 -18.67 10.70 -13.75
C TYR A 209 -19.19 10.57 -12.34
N ARG A 210 -20.13 9.65 -12.14
CA ARG A 210 -20.58 9.21 -10.83
C ARG A 210 -20.48 7.69 -10.70
N PHE A 211 -20.45 7.20 -9.49
CA PHE A 211 -20.48 5.76 -9.22
C PHE A 211 -21.85 5.19 -9.53
N ARG A 212 -21.88 4.13 -10.33
CA ARG A 212 -23.11 3.41 -10.68
C ARG A 212 -23.46 2.40 -9.59
N ARG A 213 -24.36 2.78 -8.69
CA ARG A 213 -24.71 1.97 -7.51
C ARG A 213 -25.39 0.66 -7.85
N GLU A 214 -26.09 0.58 -8.98
CA GLU A 214 -26.77 -0.61 -9.48
C GLU A 214 -25.83 -1.79 -9.70
N VAL A 215 -24.53 -1.52 -9.94
CA VAL A 215 -23.51 -2.56 -10.07
C VAL A 215 -23.39 -3.45 -8.82
N LEU A 216 -23.78 -2.94 -7.64
CA LEU A 216 -23.81 -3.71 -6.39
C LEU A 216 -24.87 -4.83 -6.41
N LEU A 217 -25.94 -4.64 -7.17
CA LEU A 217 -27.00 -5.61 -7.35
C LEU A 217 -26.72 -6.58 -8.51
N GLU A 218 -25.97 -6.12 -9.50
CA GLU A 218 -25.64 -6.89 -10.71
C GLU A 218 -24.49 -7.90 -10.47
N ARG A 219 -23.57 -7.60 -9.56
CA ARG A 219 -22.32 -8.37 -9.37
C ARG A 219 -21.97 -8.59 -7.91
N PRO A 220 -21.55 -9.80 -7.54
CA PRO A 220 -21.16 -10.09 -6.15
C PRO A 220 -19.82 -9.41 -5.75
N ALA A 221 -18.97 -9.02 -6.72
CA ALA A 221 -17.64 -8.46 -6.46
C ALA A 221 -17.28 -7.32 -7.45
N PRO A 222 -17.96 -6.16 -7.38
CA PRO A 222 -17.77 -5.04 -8.31
C PRO A 222 -16.57 -4.14 -7.91
N GLY A 223 -15.35 -4.70 -7.84
CA GLY A 223 -14.15 -3.95 -7.49
C GLY A 223 -13.37 -3.43 -8.70
N VAL A 224 -12.42 -2.52 -8.44
CA VAL A 224 -11.49 -2.00 -9.44
C VAL A 224 -10.31 -2.95 -9.56
N ARG A 225 -10.38 -3.92 -10.47
CA ARG A 225 -9.35 -4.95 -10.69
C ARG A 225 -8.16 -4.41 -11.48
N VAL A 226 -7.49 -3.43 -10.93
CA VAL A 226 -6.25 -2.90 -11.53
C VAL A 226 -5.13 -3.91 -11.34
N LYS A 227 -4.47 -4.28 -12.43
CA LYS A 227 -3.15 -4.93 -12.36
C LYS A 227 -2.12 -3.81 -12.56
N PRO A 228 -1.27 -3.51 -11.59
CA PRO A 228 -0.10 -2.69 -11.84
C PRO A 228 0.64 -3.30 -13.03
N GLY A 229 1.06 -2.46 -13.99
CA GLY A 229 1.89 -2.92 -15.10
C GLY A 229 3.11 -3.67 -14.56
N LYS A 230 3.71 -4.53 -15.35
CA LYS A 230 5.04 -5.09 -15.01
C LYS A 230 5.97 -3.90 -14.77
N ILE A 231 6.40 -3.76 -13.54
CA ILE A 231 7.33 -2.74 -13.06
C ILE A 231 8.75 -3.20 -13.42
#